data_a1ebf4a17f5b282e24c7b03c1ab8a106
#
_entry.id   a1ebf4a17f5b282e24c7b03c1ab8a106
#
_cell.length_a   1.000
_cell.length_b   1.000
_cell.length_c   1.000
_cell.angle_alpha   90.00
_cell.angle_beta   90.00
_cell.angle_gamma   90.00
#
_symmetry.space_group_name_H-M   'P 1'
#
loop_
_entity.id
_entity.type
_entity.pdbx_description
1 polymer ?
#
loop_
_entity_poly.entity_id
_entity_poly.type
_entity_poly.pdbx_seq_one_letter_code
_entity_poly.pdbx_strand_id
1 'polypeptide(L)'
;AESDAIDRILDGRDTDLEDGHRKVFAILLAGMADSIPSDLRSDAWVIRQNALRLLAALAEFLDRFAGPRAANLARRVEARVEHGVSREAVALTAIEGVGSGRAERLADAGLTSPAEVVDAGATTLENAGMSGSVAERIVDAARDCPRIDVDWGEFPEAIAVGENEMCEVAVAAVSGSARAGVRVTVNGVEMTATTTYLDGETTVPVGVFGPPDADELEFVVEVVFPDLPLLPVTATRTVRVE
;
A
#
# COMPACT_ATOMS: atom_id res chain seq x y z
N ALA A 1 -14.14 -10.27 -32.14
CA ALA A 1 -12.88 -10.98 -31.97
C ALA A 1 -11.96 -10.21 -31.00
N GLU A 2 -10.67 -10.05 -31.30
CA GLU A 2 -9.69 -9.42 -30.41
C GLU A 2 -10.03 -7.97 -30.05
N SER A 3 -10.38 -7.13 -31.06
CA SER A 3 -10.79 -5.74 -30.84
C SER A 3 -12.00 -5.63 -29.90
N ASP A 4 -13.01 -6.47 -30.09
CA ASP A 4 -14.20 -6.46 -29.22
C ASP A 4 -13.90 -6.89 -27.78
N ALA A 5 -12.86 -7.72 -27.58
CA ALA A 5 -12.41 -8.10 -26.25
C ALA A 5 -11.67 -6.94 -25.57
N ILE A 6 -10.82 -6.22 -26.30
CA ILE A 6 -10.12 -5.02 -25.82
C ILE A 6 -11.13 -3.95 -25.43
N ASP A 7 -12.10 -3.64 -26.30
CA ASP A 7 -13.10 -2.61 -26.05
C ASP A 7 -13.96 -2.93 -24.83
N ARG A 8 -14.33 -4.20 -24.63
CA ARG A 8 -15.07 -4.63 -23.42
C ARG A 8 -14.27 -4.49 -22.13
N ILE A 9 -12.96 -4.78 -22.16
CA ILE A 9 -12.09 -4.64 -20.98
C ILE A 9 -11.92 -3.16 -20.65
N LEU A 10 -11.73 -2.32 -21.66
CA LEU A 10 -11.53 -0.89 -21.49
C LEU A 10 -12.80 -0.14 -21.11
N ASP A 11 -13.99 -0.66 -21.43
CA ASP A 11 -15.36 -0.22 -21.04
C ASP A 11 -15.47 1.31 -20.93
N GLY A 12 -15.38 2.01 -22.09
CA GLY A 12 -15.51 3.47 -22.15
C GLY A 12 -14.37 4.27 -21.51
N ARG A 13 -13.29 3.63 -21.06
CA ARG A 13 -12.08 4.35 -20.69
C ARG A 13 -11.50 4.94 -21.96
N ASP A 14 -11.66 6.25 -22.11
CA ASP A 14 -11.05 7.00 -23.20
C ASP A 14 -9.54 7.02 -22.95
N THR A 15 -8.84 6.19 -23.70
CA THR A 15 -7.39 6.17 -23.69
C THR A 15 -6.94 6.69 -25.06
N ASP A 16 -6.32 7.85 -25.12
CA ASP A 16 -5.62 8.38 -26.30
C ASP A 16 -4.41 7.51 -26.68
N LEU A 17 -4.54 6.19 -26.50
CA LEU A 17 -3.49 5.22 -26.78
C LEU A 17 -3.65 4.66 -28.20
N GLU A 18 -2.55 4.50 -28.90
CA GLU A 18 -2.49 3.72 -30.15
C GLU A 18 -2.94 2.27 -29.94
N ASP A 19 -3.43 1.61 -30.99
CA ASP A 19 -4.01 0.26 -30.91
C ASP A 19 -3.12 -0.77 -30.20
N GLY A 20 -1.80 -0.72 -30.45
CA GLY A 20 -0.84 -1.62 -29.80
C GLY A 20 -0.76 -1.39 -28.27
N HIS A 21 -0.75 -0.14 -27.84
CA HIS A 21 -0.74 0.24 -26.42
C HIS A 21 -2.08 -0.07 -25.74
N ARG A 22 -3.21 0.13 -26.43
CA ARG A 22 -4.55 -0.27 -25.96
C ARG A 22 -4.60 -1.78 -25.64
N LYS A 23 -4.05 -2.61 -26.55
CA LYS A 23 -3.98 -4.06 -26.33
C LYS A 23 -3.16 -4.41 -25.09
N VAL A 24 -1.97 -3.84 -24.95
CA VAL A 24 -1.11 -4.06 -23.77
C VAL A 24 -1.84 -3.67 -22.50
N PHE A 25 -2.45 -2.48 -22.49
CA PHE A 25 -3.16 -1.97 -21.33
C PHE A 25 -4.37 -2.86 -20.96
N ALA A 26 -5.16 -3.29 -21.95
CA ALA A 26 -6.28 -4.20 -21.73
C ALA A 26 -5.83 -5.55 -21.15
N ILE A 27 -4.75 -6.14 -21.68
CA ILE A 27 -4.21 -7.41 -21.17
C ILE A 27 -3.73 -7.28 -19.72
N LEU A 28 -3.03 -6.19 -19.38
CA LEU A 28 -2.58 -5.97 -18.00
C LEU A 28 -3.75 -5.75 -17.04
N LEU A 29 -4.77 -4.98 -17.45
CA LEU A 29 -5.99 -4.79 -16.64
C LEU A 29 -6.73 -6.11 -16.40
N ALA A 30 -6.95 -6.89 -17.47
CA ALA A 30 -7.59 -8.19 -17.36
C ALA A 30 -6.76 -9.18 -16.52
N GLY A 31 -5.43 -9.11 -16.65
CA GLY A 31 -4.50 -9.94 -15.86
C GLY A 31 -4.56 -9.63 -14.36
N MET A 32 -4.70 -8.37 -13.98
CA MET A 32 -4.87 -7.95 -12.59
C MET A 32 -6.23 -8.33 -11.98
N ALA A 33 -7.17 -8.78 -12.81
CA ALA A 33 -8.49 -9.26 -12.40
C ALA A 33 -8.64 -10.78 -12.65
N ASP A 34 -7.56 -11.49 -12.95
CA ASP A 34 -7.52 -12.91 -13.34
C ASP A 34 -8.57 -13.29 -14.41
N SER A 35 -8.84 -12.37 -15.34
CA SER A 35 -9.96 -12.47 -16.30
C SER A 35 -9.55 -12.31 -17.77
N ILE A 36 -8.35 -12.79 -18.14
CA ILE A 36 -7.84 -12.64 -19.50
C ILE A 36 -8.68 -13.47 -20.49
N PRO A 37 -9.35 -12.85 -21.48
CA PRO A 37 -10.09 -13.54 -22.52
C PRO A 37 -9.22 -14.47 -23.36
N SER A 38 -9.81 -15.56 -23.88
CA SER A 38 -9.11 -16.53 -24.73
C SER A 38 -8.38 -15.92 -25.92
N ASP A 39 -9.00 -14.89 -26.53
CA ASP A 39 -8.49 -14.21 -27.72
C ASP A 39 -7.21 -13.39 -27.47
N LEU A 40 -6.91 -13.09 -26.19
CA LEU A 40 -5.75 -12.30 -25.77
C LEU A 40 -4.67 -13.14 -25.06
N ARG A 41 -4.93 -14.42 -24.78
CA ARG A 41 -4.03 -15.29 -23.99
C ARG A 41 -2.68 -15.53 -24.64
N SER A 42 -2.60 -15.59 -25.97
CA SER A 42 -1.34 -15.86 -26.68
C SER A 42 -0.25 -14.85 -26.36
N ASP A 43 -0.63 -13.59 -26.20
CA ASP A 43 0.30 -12.48 -25.98
C ASP A 43 0.46 -12.12 -24.50
N ALA A 44 -0.49 -12.56 -23.68
CA ALA A 44 -0.57 -12.19 -22.27
C ALA A 44 0.69 -12.54 -21.47
N TRP A 45 1.28 -13.71 -21.72
CA TRP A 45 2.49 -14.13 -21.03
C TRP A 45 3.69 -13.21 -21.33
N VAL A 46 3.94 -12.91 -22.62
CA VAL A 46 5.06 -12.04 -23.02
C VAL A 46 4.87 -10.61 -22.52
N ILE A 47 3.65 -10.10 -22.64
CA ILE A 47 3.30 -8.75 -22.18
C ILE A 47 3.51 -8.66 -20.67
N ARG A 48 3.03 -9.64 -19.89
CA ARG A 48 3.21 -9.69 -18.43
C ARG A 48 4.68 -9.73 -18.04
N GLN A 49 5.51 -10.59 -18.65
CA GLN A 49 6.94 -10.67 -18.34
C GLN A 49 7.67 -9.35 -18.61
N ASN A 50 7.35 -8.69 -19.73
CA ASN A 50 7.91 -7.39 -20.04
C ASN A 50 7.44 -6.31 -19.05
N ALA A 51 6.15 -6.30 -18.69
CA ALA A 51 5.60 -5.36 -17.73
C ALA A 51 6.25 -5.52 -16.35
N LEU A 52 6.41 -6.73 -15.83
CA LEU A 52 7.07 -6.99 -14.54
C LEU A 52 8.50 -6.45 -14.51
N ARG A 53 9.29 -6.71 -15.57
CA ARG A 53 10.64 -6.17 -15.66
C ARG A 53 10.68 -4.65 -15.67
N LEU A 54 9.74 -4.00 -16.37
CA LEU A 54 9.65 -2.54 -16.43
C LEU A 54 9.15 -1.96 -15.13
N LEU A 55 8.18 -2.59 -14.46
CA LEU A 55 7.63 -2.15 -13.18
C LEU A 55 8.68 -2.26 -12.06
N ALA A 56 9.46 -3.35 -12.02
CA ALA A 56 10.57 -3.48 -11.09
C ALA A 56 11.59 -2.34 -11.27
N ALA A 57 12.02 -2.07 -12.52
CA ALA A 57 12.94 -0.98 -12.82
C ALA A 57 12.32 0.40 -12.47
N LEU A 58 11.01 0.57 -12.73
CA LEU A 58 10.29 1.80 -12.40
C LEU A 58 10.24 2.02 -10.89
N ALA A 59 9.99 0.98 -10.09
CA ALA A 59 9.97 1.10 -8.63
C ALA A 59 11.32 1.59 -8.09
N GLU A 60 12.43 1.02 -8.57
CA GLU A 60 13.78 1.47 -8.19
C GLU A 60 14.06 2.93 -8.63
N PHE A 61 13.62 3.29 -9.84
CA PHE A 61 13.75 4.66 -10.34
C PHE A 61 12.94 5.64 -9.49
N LEU A 62 11.69 5.30 -9.19
CA LEU A 62 10.80 6.14 -8.40
C LEU A 62 11.30 6.28 -6.95
N ASP A 63 11.85 5.22 -6.35
CA ASP A 63 12.43 5.30 -5.02
C ASP A 63 13.57 6.33 -4.98
N ARG A 64 14.41 6.35 -6.00
CA ARG A 64 15.57 7.23 -6.07
C ARG A 64 15.22 8.69 -6.39
N PHE A 65 14.20 8.94 -7.23
CA PHE A 65 13.94 10.27 -7.79
C PHE A 65 12.60 10.89 -7.39
N ALA A 66 11.65 10.08 -6.91
CA ALA A 66 10.31 10.53 -6.51
C ALA A 66 9.93 10.12 -5.07
N GLY A 67 10.79 9.33 -4.43
CA GLY A 67 10.67 8.93 -3.03
C GLY A 67 9.84 7.66 -2.78
N PRO A 68 9.85 7.19 -1.52
CA PRO A 68 9.35 5.87 -1.12
C PRO A 68 7.86 5.66 -1.39
N ARG A 69 7.04 6.72 -1.37
CA ARG A 69 5.61 6.65 -1.67
C ARG A 69 5.33 6.24 -3.12
N ALA A 70 6.07 6.84 -4.06
CA ALA A 70 5.94 6.52 -5.47
C ALA A 70 6.46 5.10 -5.78
N ALA A 71 7.56 4.70 -5.14
CA ALA A 71 8.09 3.34 -5.22
C ALA A 71 7.09 2.30 -4.69
N ASN A 72 6.50 2.52 -3.51
CA ASN A 72 5.47 1.63 -2.96
C ASN A 72 4.26 1.47 -3.91
N LEU A 73 3.81 2.56 -4.53
CA LEU A 73 2.73 2.48 -5.53
C LEU A 73 3.12 1.59 -6.71
N ALA A 74 4.35 1.72 -7.23
CA ALA A 74 4.84 0.89 -8.32
C ALA A 74 4.96 -0.59 -7.90
N ARG A 75 5.45 -0.88 -6.68
CA ARG A 75 5.50 -2.24 -6.12
C ARG A 75 4.11 -2.87 -5.99
N ARG A 76 3.10 -2.11 -5.57
CA ARG A 76 1.72 -2.61 -5.53
C ARG A 76 1.17 -2.91 -6.93
N VAL A 77 1.47 -2.09 -7.92
CA VAL A 77 1.09 -2.37 -9.31
C VAL A 77 1.83 -3.60 -9.85
N GLU A 78 3.13 -3.72 -9.58
CA GLU A 78 3.96 -4.87 -9.92
C GLU A 78 3.36 -6.17 -9.35
N ALA A 79 3.08 -6.20 -8.03
CA ALA A 79 2.49 -7.36 -7.36
C ALA A 79 1.10 -7.72 -7.92
N ARG A 80 0.27 -6.73 -8.28
CA ARG A 80 -1.02 -7.00 -8.95
C ARG A 80 -0.85 -7.63 -10.31
N VAL A 81 0.10 -7.18 -11.09
CA VAL A 81 0.43 -7.79 -12.39
C VAL A 81 1.04 -9.18 -12.20
N GLU A 82 1.90 -9.35 -11.20
CA GLU A 82 2.58 -10.62 -10.91
C GLU A 82 1.61 -11.69 -10.42
N HIS A 83 0.71 -11.35 -9.52
CA HIS A 83 -0.18 -12.33 -8.88
C HIS A 83 -1.56 -12.39 -9.53
N GLY A 84 -1.93 -11.44 -10.36
CA GLY A 84 -3.28 -11.36 -10.93
C GLY A 84 -4.33 -11.11 -9.85
N VAL A 85 -4.11 -10.09 -9.00
CA VAL A 85 -4.99 -9.81 -7.87
C VAL A 85 -5.60 -8.41 -7.93
N SER A 86 -6.73 -8.26 -7.26
CA SER A 86 -7.43 -7.00 -7.08
C SER A 86 -6.60 -5.98 -6.27
N ARG A 87 -7.08 -4.75 -6.22
CA ARG A 87 -6.44 -3.70 -5.40
C ARG A 87 -6.55 -4.00 -3.90
N GLU A 88 -7.64 -4.62 -3.52
CA GLU A 88 -7.99 -4.98 -2.15
C GLU A 88 -7.13 -6.16 -1.64
N ALA A 89 -6.78 -7.08 -2.53
CA ALA A 89 -6.02 -8.29 -2.20
C ALA A 89 -4.48 -8.11 -2.26
N VAL A 90 -3.99 -7.02 -2.85
CA VAL A 90 -2.56 -6.88 -3.18
C VAL A 90 -1.64 -6.95 -1.98
N ALA A 91 -2.00 -6.31 -0.85
CA ALA A 91 -1.15 -6.31 0.33
C ALA A 91 -1.01 -7.69 0.97
N LEU A 92 -1.99 -8.56 0.77
CA LEU A 92 -1.98 -9.94 1.27
C LEU A 92 -0.95 -10.82 0.53
N THR A 93 -0.51 -10.42 -0.66
CA THR A 93 0.54 -11.14 -1.40
C THR A 93 1.92 -11.02 -0.76
N ALA A 94 2.09 -10.10 0.20
CA ALA A 94 3.29 -10.00 1.02
C ALA A 94 3.42 -11.15 2.05
N ILE A 95 2.32 -11.84 2.36
CA ILE A 95 2.31 -12.94 3.32
C ILE A 95 2.84 -14.20 2.62
N GLU A 96 3.87 -14.83 3.19
CA GLU A 96 4.41 -16.07 2.65
C GLU A 96 3.32 -17.16 2.55
N GLY A 97 3.26 -17.82 1.40
CA GLY A 97 2.27 -18.87 1.13
C GLY A 97 0.88 -18.35 0.71
N VAL A 98 0.68 -17.04 0.61
CA VAL A 98 -0.57 -16.45 0.08
C VAL A 98 -0.39 -16.13 -1.41
N GLY A 99 -0.89 -17.01 -2.27
CA GLY A 99 -1.02 -16.76 -3.71
C GLY A 99 -2.36 -16.10 -4.05
N SER A 100 -2.59 -15.80 -5.34
CA SER A 100 -3.76 -15.06 -5.85
C SER A 100 -5.10 -15.55 -5.28
N GLY A 101 -5.40 -16.84 -5.42
CA GLY A 101 -6.69 -17.38 -4.99
C GLY A 101 -6.92 -17.34 -3.46
N ARG A 102 -5.85 -17.28 -2.64
CA ARG A 102 -5.98 -17.06 -1.19
C ARG A 102 -6.13 -15.58 -0.88
N ALA A 103 -5.35 -14.73 -1.54
CA ALA A 103 -5.44 -13.29 -1.37
C ALA A 103 -6.85 -12.77 -1.69
N GLU A 104 -7.44 -13.19 -2.82
CA GLU A 104 -8.80 -12.79 -3.19
C GLU A 104 -9.84 -13.29 -2.17
N ARG A 105 -9.73 -14.56 -1.71
CA ARG A 105 -10.67 -15.06 -0.68
C ARG A 105 -10.58 -14.33 0.65
N LEU A 106 -9.39 -13.91 1.06
CA LEU A 106 -9.20 -13.10 2.26
C LEU A 106 -9.80 -11.70 2.07
N ALA A 107 -9.56 -11.09 0.91
CA ALA A 107 -10.14 -9.78 0.56
C ALA A 107 -11.68 -9.84 0.50
N ASP A 108 -12.25 -10.90 -0.09
CA ASP A 108 -13.71 -11.16 -0.09
C ASP A 108 -14.29 -11.32 1.31
N ALA A 109 -13.48 -11.83 2.25
CA ALA A 109 -13.83 -11.90 3.67
C ALA A 109 -13.60 -10.59 4.45
N GLY A 110 -13.20 -9.51 3.76
CA GLY A 110 -12.96 -8.19 4.34
C GLY A 110 -11.58 -8.01 4.98
N LEU A 111 -10.64 -8.95 4.75
CA LEU A 111 -9.27 -8.86 5.22
C LEU A 111 -8.38 -8.35 4.07
N THR A 112 -7.84 -7.15 4.21
CA THR A 112 -7.10 -6.46 3.13
C THR A 112 -5.63 -6.20 3.46
N SER A 113 -5.20 -6.54 4.68
CA SER A 113 -3.84 -6.35 5.17
C SER A 113 -3.35 -7.53 6.00
N PRO A 114 -2.01 -7.75 6.09
CA PRO A 114 -1.44 -8.75 7.00
C PRO A 114 -1.82 -8.54 8.47
N ALA A 115 -1.92 -7.28 8.91
CA ALA A 115 -2.33 -6.96 10.29
C ALA A 115 -3.75 -7.46 10.59
N GLU A 116 -4.69 -7.23 9.67
CA GLU A 116 -6.08 -7.72 9.81
C GLU A 116 -6.13 -9.26 9.81
N VAL A 117 -5.26 -9.93 9.05
CA VAL A 117 -5.15 -11.40 9.06
C VAL A 117 -4.69 -11.91 10.43
N VAL A 118 -3.71 -11.26 11.06
CA VAL A 118 -3.24 -11.59 12.41
C VAL A 118 -4.35 -11.38 13.44
N ASP A 119 -5.04 -10.23 13.38
CA ASP A 119 -6.10 -9.88 14.32
C ASP A 119 -7.34 -10.78 14.19
N ALA A 120 -7.67 -11.21 12.96
CA ALA A 120 -8.78 -12.13 12.69
C ALA A 120 -8.51 -13.57 13.18
N GLY A 121 -7.27 -14.02 13.14
CA GLY A 121 -6.85 -15.34 13.59
C GLY A 121 -7.30 -16.49 12.69
N ALA A 122 -6.79 -17.69 12.97
CA ALA A 122 -6.97 -18.88 12.12
C ALA A 122 -8.43 -19.29 11.91
N THR A 123 -9.27 -19.17 12.94
CA THR A 123 -10.71 -19.54 12.85
C THR A 123 -11.45 -18.71 11.79
N THR A 124 -11.15 -17.42 11.66
CA THR A 124 -11.75 -16.57 10.63
C THR A 124 -11.32 -17.01 9.24
N LEU A 125 -10.05 -17.37 9.06
CA LEU A 125 -9.51 -17.86 7.81
C LEU A 125 -10.12 -19.23 7.42
N GLU A 126 -10.38 -20.09 8.40
CA GLU A 126 -11.11 -21.36 8.17
C GLU A 126 -12.52 -21.11 7.66
N ASN A 127 -13.23 -20.14 8.24
CA ASN A 127 -14.56 -19.73 7.78
C ASN A 127 -14.51 -19.13 6.35
N ALA A 128 -13.39 -18.55 5.94
CA ALA A 128 -13.13 -18.12 4.56
C ALA A 128 -12.73 -19.28 3.62
N GLY A 129 -12.85 -20.54 4.07
CA GLY A 129 -12.64 -21.75 3.27
C GLY A 129 -11.19 -22.25 3.18
N MET A 130 -10.36 -21.92 4.17
CA MET A 130 -9.01 -22.46 4.30
C MET A 130 -9.02 -23.68 5.25
N SER A 131 -8.10 -24.63 5.05
CA SER A 131 -7.92 -25.70 6.03
C SER A 131 -7.18 -25.17 7.26
N GLY A 132 -7.45 -25.73 8.47
CA GLY A 132 -6.88 -25.25 9.72
C GLY A 132 -5.36 -25.10 9.69
N SER A 133 -4.64 -26.11 9.19
CA SER A 133 -3.18 -26.08 9.08
C SER A 133 -2.65 -25.02 8.08
N VAL A 134 -3.45 -24.65 7.09
CA VAL A 134 -3.12 -23.54 6.16
C VAL A 134 -3.42 -22.21 6.81
N ALA A 135 -4.55 -22.09 7.50
CA ALA A 135 -4.95 -20.90 8.21
C ALA A 135 -3.92 -20.51 9.29
N GLU A 136 -3.50 -21.47 10.13
CA GLU A 136 -2.44 -21.25 11.13
C GLU A 136 -1.14 -20.75 10.51
N ARG A 137 -0.64 -21.40 9.44
CA ARG A 137 0.58 -20.99 8.77
C ARG A 137 0.49 -19.59 8.15
N ILE A 138 -0.66 -19.22 7.61
CA ILE A 138 -0.88 -17.89 7.05
C ILE A 138 -0.86 -16.82 8.14
N VAL A 139 -1.53 -17.09 9.28
CA VAL A 139 -1.51 -16.17 10.43
C VAL A 139 -0.08 -16.03 10.99
N ASP A 140 0.67 -17.13 11.09
CA ASP A 140 2.06 -17.07 11.54
C ASP A 140 2.95 -16.28 10.56
N ALA A 141 2.84 -16.55 9.26
CA ALA A 141 3.57 -15.81 8.23
C ALA A 141 3.16 -14.32 8.17
N ALA A 142 1.91 -13.99 8.47
CA ALA A 142 1.44 -12.61 8.52
C ALA A 142 2.08 -11.81 9.66
N ARG A 143 2.49 -12.47 10.76
CA ARG A 143 3.23 -11.82 11.86
C ARG A 143 4.63 -11.39 11.48
N ASP A 144 5.22 -11.99 10.45
CA ASP A 144 6.52 -11.59 9.91
C ASP A 144 6.44 -10.34 9.03
N CYS A 145 5.23 -9.96 8.61
CA CYS A 145 5.02 -8.70 7.90
C CYS A 145 5.10 -7.50 8.84
N PRO A 146 5.63 -6.34 8.38
CA PRO A 146 5.69 -5.13 9.18
C PRO A 146 4.30 -4.68 9.63
N ARG A 147 4.12 -4.53 10.94
CA ARG A 147 2.96 -3.89 11.57
C ARG A 147 3.45 -2.66 12.29
N ILE A 148 2.88 -1.51 11.96
CA ILE A 148 3.30 -0.22 12.49
C ILE A 148 2.26 0.30 13.47
N ASP A 149 2.75 0.79 14.59
CA ASP A 149 2.03 1.63 15.52
C ASP A 149 2.61 3.05 15.51
N VAL A 150 1.74 4.05 15.67
CA VAL A 150 2.11 5.48 15.71
C VAL A 150 1.61 6.06 17.01
N ASP A 151 2.54 6.49 17.86
CA ASP A 151 2.23 7.16 19.12
C ASP A 151 2.58 8.65 19.01
N TRP A 152 1.59 9.48 19.29
CA TRP A 152 1.71 10.94 19.29
C TRP A 152 2.34 11.49 20.59
N GLY A 153 2.49 10.65 21.64
CA GLY A 153 3.10 11.04 22.89
C GLY A 153 2.51 12.31 23.49
N GLU A 154 3.37 13.27 23.78
CA GLU A 154 3.01 14.57 24.37
C GLU A 154 2.56 15.62 23.33
N PHE A 155 2.02 15.18 22.19
CA PHE A 155 1.53 16.11 21.17
C PHE A 155 0.37 16.95 21.72
N PRO A 156 0.38 18.29 21.59
CA PRO A 156 -0.61 19.16 22.22
C PRO A 156 -2.02 18.94 21.66
N GLU A 157 -3.04 19.20 22.47
CA GLU A 157 -4.43 19.26 22.02
C GLU A 157 -4.81 20.63 21.45
N ALA A 158 -4.09 21.67 21.87
CA ALA A 158 -4.24 23.04 21.39
C ALA A 158 -2.91 23.78 21.45
N ILE A 159 -2.75 24.80 20.62
CA ILE A 159 -1.61 25.72 20.59
C ILE A 159 -2.13 27.16 20.44
N ALA A 160 -1.51 28.10 21.13
CA ALA A 160 -1.89 29.49 20.98
C ALA A 160 -1.34 30.12 19.69
N VAL A 161 -2.06 31.10 19.15
CA VAL A 161 -1.59 31.84 17.96
C VAL A 161 -0.20 32.45 18.20
N GLY A 162 0.73 32.16 17.32
CA GLY A 162 2.12 32.63 17.39
C GLY A 162 3.05 31.80 18.26
N GLU A 163 2.53 30.82 18.99
CA GLU A 163 3.37 29.86 19.71
C GLU A 163 3.96 28.82 18.77
N ASN A 164 5.09 28.25 19.20
CA ASN A 164 5.79 27.20 18.49
C ASN A 164 6.31 26.17 19.49
N GLU A 165 5.97 24.93 19.28
CA GLU A 165 6.38 23.79 20.09
C GLU A 165 7.03 22.72 19.22
N MET A 166 8.11 22.10 19.72
CA MET A 166 8.75 20.97 19.05
C MET A 166 8.30 19.68 19.72
N CYS A 167 7.58 18.87 18.98
CA CYS A 167 7.03 17.58 19.43
C CYS A 167 7.76 16.43 18.74
N GLU A 168 7.61 15.23 19.26
CA GLU A 168 8.10 14.00 18.68
C GLU A 168 6.93 13.04 18.45
N VAL A 169 6.91 12.40 17.27
CA VAL A 169 5.99 11.31 16.97
C VAL A 169 6.80 10.02 16.94
N ALA A 170 6.42 9.04 17.75
CA ALA A 170 7.03 7.73 17.73
C ALA A 170 6.35 6.85 16.66
N VAL A 171 7.16 6.18 15.87
CA VAL A 171 6.75 5.19 14.87
C VAL A 171 7.43 3.88 15.20
N ALA A 172 6.66 2.88 15.59
CA ALA A 172 7.18 1.60 16.05
C ALA A 172 6.79 0.45 15.11
N ALA A 173 7.75 -0.39 14.75
CA ALA A 173 7.48 -1.71 14.19
C ALA A 173 7.11 -2.66 15.34
N VAL A 174 5.82 -2.96 15.49
CA VAL A 174 5.30 -3.88 16.51
C VAL A 174 5.59 -5.34 16.16
N SER A 175 5.64 -5.63 14.87
CA SER A 175 6.10 -6.93 14.32
C SER A 175 6.74 -6.73 12.97
N GLY A 176 7.53 -7.70 12.54
CA GLY A 176 8.30 -7.64 11.31
C GLY A 176 9.30 -6.50 11.29
N SER A 177 10.03 -6.38 10.22
CA SER A 177 10.95 -5.26 9.99
C SER A 177 11.05 -4.97 8.50
N ALA A 178 11.17 -3.70 8.12
CA ALA A 178 11.33 -3.31 6.73
C ALA A 178 11.92 -1.91 6.58
N ARG A 179 12.43 -1.61 5.42
CA ARG A 179 12.70 -0.24 5.01
C ARG A 179 11.37 0.51 4.84
N ALA A 180 11.26 1.66 5.46
CA ALA A 180 10.07 2.48 5.45
C ALA A 180 10.38 3.95 5.17
N GLY A 181 9.51 4.59 4.41
CA GLY A 181 9.44 6.03 4.32
C GLY A 181 8.38 6.55 5.31
N VAL A 182 8.80 7.43 6.20
CA VAL A 182 7.91 8.11 7.15
C VAL A 182 7.79 9.56 6.73
N ARG A 183 6.56 10.02 6.56
CA ARG A 183 6.24 11.40 6.17
C ARG A 183 5.22 11.98 7.12
N VAL A 184 5.45 13.22 7.55
CA VAL A 184 4.48 13.98 8.34
C VAL A 184 4.04 15.19 7.53
N THR A 185 2.74 15.38 7.43
CA THR A 185 2.14 16.57 6.80
C THR A 185 1.26 17.30 7.81
N VAL A 186 1.13 18.63 7.65
CA VAL A 186 0.14 19.45 8.35
C VAL A 186 -0.72 20.15 7.31
N ASN A 187 -2.03 20.02 7.42
CA ASN A 187 -3.00 20.54 6.44
C ASN A 187 -2.61 20.21 4.98
N GLY A 188 -2.07 18.99 4.76
CA GLY A 188 -1.61 18.51 3.46
C GLY A 188 -0.23 18.99 3.02
N VAL A 189 0.42 19.90 3.77
CA VAL A 189 1.78 20.39 3.48
C VAL A 189 2.81 19.51 4.18
N GLU A 190 3.82 19.04 3.45
CA GLU A 190 4.88 18.21 4.01
C GLU A 190 5.77 19.02 4.96
N MET A 191 5.89 18.55 6.19
CA MET A 191 6.75 19.12 7.22
C MET A 191 8.08 18.40 7.31
N THR A 192 8.05 17.08 7.24
CA THR A 192 9.25 16.25 7.30
C THR A 192 9.02 14.93 6.58
N ALA A 193 10.07 14.40 5.98
CA ALA A 193 10.10 13.07 5.40
C ALA A 193 11.46 12.42 5.66
N THR A 194 11.46 11.16 6.04
CA THR A 194 12.66 10.36 6.25
C THR A 194 12.49 8.95 5.72
N THR A 195 13.59 8.32 5.37
CA THR A 195 13.61 6.89 5.02
C THR A 195 14.53 6.19 5.99
N THR A 196 14.04 5.14 6.65
CA THR A 196 14.77 4.39 7.65
C THR A 196 14.43 2.90 7.56
N TYR A 197 15.26 2.06 8.19
CA TYR A 197 14.91 0.67 8.42
C TYR A 197 14.24 0.57 9.79
N LEU A 198 12.98 0.14 9.81
CA LEU A 198 12.21 -0.04 11.03
C LEU A 198 12.33 -1.48 11.50
N ASP A 199 12.98 -1.67 12.64
CA ASP A 199 13.13 -2.94 13.38
C ASP A 199 12.76 -2.79 14.87
N GLY A 200 12.17 -1.65 15.23
CA GLY A 200 11.76 -1.22 16.55
C GLY A 200 11.12 0.15 16.46
N GLU A 201 11.36 0.98 17.46
CA GLU A 201 10.83 2.33 17.53
C GLU A 201 11.82 3.36 16.96
N THR A 202 11.28 4.35 16.24
CA THR A 202 11.99 5.55 15.82
C THR A 202 11.13 6.77 16.10
N THR A 203 11.75 7.92 16.41
CA THR A 203 11.05 9.18 16.64
C THR A 203 11.27 10.13 15.47
N VAL A 204 10.23 10.88 15.12
CA VAL A 204 10.25 11.90 14.08
C VAL A 204 9.92 13.24 14.72
N PRO A 205 10.84 14.23 14.70
CA PRO A 205 10.57 15.56 15.23
C PRO A 205 9.61 16.30 14.31
N VAL A 206 8.62 16.97 14.91
CA VAL A 206 7.57 17.73 14.23
C VAL A 206 7.37 19.06 14.94
N GLY A 207 7.52 20.18 14.21
CA GLY A 207 7.16 21.50 14.71
C GLY A 207 5.65 21.74 14.67
N VAL A 208 5.07 22.14 15.78
CA VAL A 208 3.68 22.60 15.87
C VAL A 208 3.72 24.12 16.01
N PHE A 209 3.12 24.85 15.08
CA PHE A 209 3.05 26.30 15.09
C PHE A 209 1.60 26.74 14.99
N GLY A 210 1.16 27.66 15.88
CA GLY A 210 -0.18 28.26 15.86
C GLY A 210 -0.29 29.40 14.85
N PRO A 211 -0.79 29.19 13.62
CA PRO A 211 -0.95 30.24 12.64
C PRO A 211 -2.17 31.12 12.97
N PRO A 212 -2.17 32.42 12.62
CA PRO A 212 -3.27 33.33 12.93
C PRO A 212 -4.50 33.17 12.01
N ASP A 213 -4.39 32.36 10.97
CA ASP A 213 -5.37 32.19 9.89
C ASP A 213 -5.97 30.78 9.80
N ALA A 214 -5.73 29.94 10.82
CA ALA A 214 -6.32 28.62 10.92
C ALA A 214 -6.84 28.36 12.34
N ASP A 215 -8.00 27.71 12.46
CA ASP A 215 -8.60 27.31 13.73
C ASP A 215 -8.11 25.92 14.17
N GLU A 216 -7.68 25.10 13.21
CA GLU A 216 -7.22 23.72 13.44
C GLU A 216 -6.04 23.35 12.54
N LEU A 217 -5.18 22.48 13.06
CA LEU A 217 -4.07 21.86 12.33
C LEU A 217 -4.30 20.35 12.27
N GLU A 218 -4.43 19.79 11.06
CA GLU A 218 -4.50 18.36 10.87
C GLU A 218 -3.11 17.81 10.55
N PHE A 219 -2.53 17.08 11.48
CA PHE A 219 -1.28 16.34 11.30
C PHE A 219 -1.58 14.93 10.82
N VAL A 220 -0.89 14.52 9.76
CA VAL A 220 -0.98 13.15 9.24
C VAL A 220 0.42 12.56 9.16
N VAL A 221 0.63 11.45 9.87
CA VAL A 221 1.79 10.57 9.67
C VAL A 221 1.42 9.52 8.64
N GLU A 222 2.22 9.38 7.61
CA GLU A 222 2.10 8.31 6.60
C GLU A 222 3.39 7.48 6.62
N VAL A 223 3.25 6.16 6.79
CA VAL A 223 4.34 5.20 6.70
C VAL A 223 4.12 4.31 5.48
N VAL A 224 5.11 4.25 4.60
CA VAL A 224 5.06 3.45 3.36
C VAL A 224 6.26 2.52 3.27
N PHE A 225 6.10 1.39 2.60
CA PHE A 225 7.11 0.35 2.43
C PHE A 225 7.53 0.28 0.96
N PRO A 226 8.64 0.95 0.54
CA PRO A 226 9.02 1.04 -0.87
C PRO A 226 9.38 -0.31 -1.50
N ASP A 227 9.74 -1.31 -0.69
CA ASP A 227 10.15 -2.63 -1.15
C ASP A 227 9.04 -3.70 -1.07
N LEU A 228 7.92 -3.38 -0.43
CA LEU A 228 6.82 -4.30 -0.18
C LEU A 228 5.50 -3.78 -0.77
N PRO A 229 4.61 -4.66 -1.24
CA PRO A 229 3.31 -4.27 -1.79
C PRO A 229 2.25 -3.92 -0.72
N LEU A 230 2.69 -3.54 0.48
CA LEU A 230 1.82 -3.19 1.58
C LEU A 230 1.12 -1.85 1.36
N LEU A 231 -0.07 -1.70 1.93
CA LEU A 231 -0.78 -0.43 1.95
C LEU A 231 -0.05 0.56 2.87
N PRO A 232 -0.10 1.88 2.58
CA PRO A 232 0.36 2.89 3.53
C PRO A 232 -0.39 2.80 4.85
N VAL A 233 0.35 2.94 5.96
CA VAL A 233 -0.23 3.13 7.29
C VAL A 233 -0.33 4.62 7.55
N THR A 234 -1.50 5.08 8.01
CA THR A 234 -1.73 6.50 8.31
C THR A 234 -2.28 6.67 9.72
N ALA A 235 -1.77 7.68 10.43
CA ALA A 235 -2.31 8.13 11.70
C ALA A 235 -2.54 9.65 11.64
N THR A 236 -3.63 10.12 12.22
CA THR A 236 -4.03 11.53 12.19
C THR A 236 -4.18 12.10 13.60
N ARG A 237 -3.74 13.32 13.80
CA ARG A 237 -3.92 14.11 15.03
C ARG A 237 -4.36 15.52 14.67
N THR A 238 -5.41 16.00 15.33
CA THR A 238 -5.87 17.39 15.21
C THR A 238 -5.41 18.19 16.43
N VAL A 239 -4.87 19.39 16.19
CA VAL A 239 -4.46 20.38 17.19
C VAL A 239 -5.29 21.65 16.96
N ARG A 240 -5.99 22.13 17.98
CA ARG A 240 -6.75 23.39 17.91
C ARG A 240 -5.80 24.59 17.98
N VAL A 241 -6.14 25.68 17.31
CA VAL A 241 -5.42 26.96 17.42
C VAL A 241 -6.29 27.91 18.24
N GLU A 242 -5.75 28.47 19.34
CA GLU A 242 -6.47 29.29 20.33
C GLU A 242 -5.92 30.73 20.42
#